data_70e930c9945d6b692481310f811f1d8a
#
_entry.id   70e930c9945d6b692481310f811f1d8a
#
_cell.length_a   1.000
_cell.length_b   1.000
_cell.length_c   1.000
_cell.angle_alpha   90.00
_cell.angle_beta   90.00
_cell.angle_gamma   90.00
#
_symmetry.space_group_name_H-M   'P 1'
#
loop_
_entity.id
_entity.type
_entity.pdbx_description
1 polymer ?
#
loop_
_entity_poly.entity_id
_entity_poly.type
_entity_poly.pdbx_seq_one_letter_code
_entity_poly.pdbx_strand_id
1 'polypeptide(L)'
;MSRASLVELTNLCVICDDSRILVQDQVGSGVVFPGGHVEPGESMLDSVIREMREETGLLIEHPALCGLKDWMLEDGTRFIVALYRADRFSGTLRSSGEGRVFWVEREDFARLDTIWGMREVLRICDSADYSEMFYSEEKEGWVLLG
;
A
#
# COMPACT_ATOMS: atom_id res chain seq x y z
N MET A 1 -23.37 -24.78 -7.04
CA MET A 1 -22.40 -24.48 -5.99
C MET A 1 -21.69 -23.16 -6.28
N SER A 2 -21.65 -22.28 -5.32
CA SER A 2 -20.93 -21.00 -5.49
C SER A 2 -19.42 -21.22 -5.46
N ARG A 3 -18.70 -20.50 -6.34
CA ARG A 3 -17.23 -20.42 -6.32
C ARG A 3 -16.74 -19.16 -5.63
N ALA A 4 -17.64 -18.41 -5.01
CA ALA A 4 -17.27 -17.22 -4.28
C ALA A 4 -16.39 -17.58 -3.07
N SER A 5 -15.43 -16.75 -2.78
CA SER A 5 -14.58 -16.88 -1.61
C SER A 5 -14.55 -15.56 -0.85
N LEU A 6 -14.24 -15.62 0.43
CA LEU A 6 -14.09 -14.42 1.24
C LEU A 6 -12.79 -13.71 0.90
N VAL A 7 -12.89 -12.39 0.76
CA VAL A 7 -11.75 -11.54 0.48
C VAL A 7 -11.83 -10.30 1.37
N GLU A 8 -10.72 -9.96 2.02
CA GLU A 8 -10.55 -8.62 2.58
C GLU A 8 -9.84 -7.76 1.54
N LEU A 9 -10.52 -6.70 1.11
CA LEU A 9 -10.04 -5.86 0.02
C LEU A 9 -9.57 -4.52 0.55
N THR A 10 -8.30 -4.22 0.29
CA THR A 10 -7.62 -3.03 0.79
C THR A 10 -6.81 -2.37 -0.30
N ASN A 11 -6.22 -1.24 0.03
CA ASN A 11 -5.33 -0.49 -0.86
C ASN A 11 -4.19 0.12 -0.06
N LEU A 12 -3.18 0.56 -0.78
CA LEU A 12 -2.17 1.49 -0.29
C LEU A 12 -1.66 2.33 -1.45
N CYS A 13 -1.00 3.43 -1.13
CA CYS A 13 -0.41 4.28 -2.16
C CYS A 13 1.00 4.71 -1.79
N VAL A 14 1.92 4.56 -2.74
CA VAL A 14 3.24 5.16 -2.67
C VAL A 14 3.14 6.55 -3.30
N ILE A 15 3.10 7.57 -2.46
CA ILE A 15 3.06 8.96 -2.93
C ILE A 15 4.49 9.46 -3.06
N CYS A 16 4.85 9.91 -4.26
CA CYS A 16 6.19 10.35 -4.60
C CYS A 16 6.24 11.85 -4.82
N ASP A 17 7.25 12.50 -4.25
CA ASP A 17 7.57 13.92 -4.46
C ASP A 17 9.05 14.01 -4.80
N ASP A 18 9.38 13.99 -6.09
CA ASP A 18 10.76 13.90 -6.58
C ASP A 18 11.52 12.72 -5.95
N SER A 19 12.55 13.01 -5.13
CA SER A 19 13.38 11.99 -4.48
C SER A 19 12.74 11.42 -3.21
N ARG A 20 11.59 11.96 -2.78
CA ARG A 20 10.98 11.59 -1.50
C ARG A 20 9.74 10.74 -1.69
N ILE A 21 9.49 9.88 -0.73
CA ILE A 21 8.28 9.07 -0.65
C ILE A 21 7.62 9.27 0.71
N LEU A 22 6.29 9.19 0.74
CA LEU A 22 5.53 9.37 1.97
C LEU A 22 5.34 8.03 2.67
N VAL A 23 5.68 8.00 3.94
CA VAL A 23 5.53 6.82 4.79
C VAL A 23 4.71 7.15 6.03
N GLN A 24 4.21 6.12 6.69
CA GLN A 24 3.44 6.23 7.93
C GLN A 24 4.11 5.38 9.01
N ASP A 25 4.32 5.98 10.16
CA ASP A 25 4.84 5.27 11.32
C ASP A 25 3.65 4.82 12.17
N GLN A 26 3.36 3.54 12.14
CA GLN A 26 2.31 2.96 12.95
C GLN A 26 2.84 2.76 14.38
N VAL A 27 2.17 3.36 15.33
CA VAL A 27 2.60 3.36 16.71
C VAL A 27 2.84 1.92 17.21
N GLY A 28 4.10 1.65 17.59
CA GLY A 28 4.52 0.35 18.12
C GLY A 28 4.67 -0.76 17.11
N SER A 29 4.47 -0.51 15.81
CA SER A 29 4.49 -1.57 14.80
C SER A 29 5.59 -1.39 13.74
N GLY A 30 5.91 -0.18 13.32
CA GLY A 30 6.91 0.09 12.28
C GLY A 30 6.38 0.93 11.15
N VAL A 31 7.16 1.04 10.08
CA VAL A 31 6.88 1.96 8.97
C VAL A 31 6.20 1.23 7.81
N VAL A 32 5.12 1.83 7.31
CA VAL A 32 4.34 1.34 6.18
C VAL A 32 4.03 2.48 5.22
N PHE A 33 3.50 2.14 4.04
CA PHE A 33 2.83 3.12 3.19
C PHE A 33 1.37 3.25 3.65
N PRO A 34 0.80 4.46 3.61
CA PRO A 34 -0.58 4.66 4.04
C PRO A 34 -1.58 3.94 3.13
N GLY A 35 -2.67 3.50 3.70
CA GLY A 35 -3.73 2.78 3.00
C GLY A 35 -4.86 2.41 3.93
N GLY A 36 -5.82 1.66 3.41
CA GLY A 36 -6.98 1.24 4.19
C GLY A 36 -7.90 0.31 3.41
N HIS A 37 -9.09 0.10 3.96
CA HIS A 37 -10.09 -0.80 3.38
C HIS A 37 -10.93 -0.13 2.29
N VAL A 38 -11.29 -0.90 1.29
CA VAL A 38 -12.25 -0.49 0.26
C VAL A 38 -13.66 -0.66 0.85
N GLU A 39 -14.44 0.42 0.80
CA GLU A 39 -15.81 0.40 1.33
C GLU A 39 -16.78 -0.23 0.34
N PRO A 40 -17.90 -0.84 0.82
CA PRO A 40 -18.90 -1.39 -0.07
C PRO A 40 -19.44 -0.36 -1.07
N GLY A 41 -19.49 -0.74 -2.35
CA GLY A 41 -19.97 0.13 -3.41
C GLY A 41 -19.00 1.16 -3.92
N GLU A 42 -17.84 1.25 -3.31
CA GLU A 42 -16.78 2.18 -3.70
C GLU A 42 -15.87 1.56 -4.75
N SER A 43 -15.46 2.33 -5.76
CA SER A 43 -14.44 1.83 -6.69
C SER A 43 -13.08 1.73 -6.00
N MET A 44 -12.20 0.88 -6.51
CA MET A 44 -10.83 0.76 -6.01
C MET A 44 -10.10 2.10 -6.07
N LEU A 45 -10.28 2.82 -7.19
CA LEU A 45 -9.64 4.12 -7.39
C LEU A 45 -10.14 5.16 -6.40
N ASP A 46 -11.46 5.24 -6.22
CA ASP A 46 -12.05 6.18 -5.26
C ASP A 46 -11.62 5.86 -3.83
N SER A 47 -11.47 4.57 -3.52
CA SER A 47 -11.06 4.14 -2.18
C SER A 47 -9.66 4.62 -1.82
N VAL A 48 -8.71 4.49 -2.74
CA VAL A 48 -7.33 4.93 -2.45
C VAL A 48 -7.25 6.45 -2.37
N ILE A 49 -8.00 7.17 -3.20
CA ILE A 49 -8.06 8.63 -3.13
C ILE A 49 -8.64 9.09 -1.78
N ARG A 50 -9.72 8.47 -1.35
CA ARG A 50 -10.35 8.76 -0.05
C ARG A 50 -9.40 8.45 1.11
N GLU A 51 -8.77 7.26 1.10
CA GLU A 51 -7.85 6.85 2.16
C GLU A 51 -6.66 7.81 2.28
N MET A 52 -6.07 8.21 1.16
CA MET A 52 -4.95 9.15 1.21
C MET A 52 -5.37 10.49 1.79
N ARG A 53 -6.55 10.96 1.45
CA ARG A 53 -7.08 12.20 2.02
C ARG A 53 -7.28 12.09 3.54
N GLU A 54 -7.87 10.99 3.99
CA GLU A 54 -8.13 10.75 5.42
C GLU A 54 -6.84 10.56 6.21
N GLU A 55 -5.91 9.74 5.66
CA GLU A 55 -4.68 9.35 6.35
C GLU A 55 -3.60 10.43 6.31
N THR A 56 -3.51 11.17 5.21
CA THR A 56 -2.38 12.05 4.95
C THR A 56 -2.74 13.53 4.74
N GLY A 57 -4.02 13.83 4.50
CA GLY A 57 -4.46 15.16 4.12
C GLY A 57 -4.20 15.52 2.66
N LEU A 58 -3.59 14.62 1.89
CA LEU A 58 -3.24 14.88 0.49
C LEU A 58 -4.33 14.38 -0.45
N LEU A 59 -4.63 15.20 -1.46
CA LEU A 59 -5.50 14.82 -2.57
C LEU A 59 -4.62 14.34 -3.72
N ILE A 60 -4.53 13.03 -3.90
CA ILE A 60 -3.75 12.45 -4.98
C ILE A 60 -4.52 12.51 -6.30
N GLU A 61 -3.78 12.71 -7.39
CA GLU A 61 -4.34 12.82 -8.74
C GLU A 61 -3.84 11.68 -9.62
N HIS A 62 -4.76 11.04 -10.34
CA HIS A 62 -4.46 9.96 -11.29
C HIS A 62 -3.51 8.88 -10.76
N PRO A 63 -3.79 8.30 -9.58
CA PRO A 63 -2.94 7.23 -9.10
C PRO A 63 -2.96 6.04 -10.06
N ALA A 64 -1.79 5.46 -10.28
CA ALA A 64 -1.63 4.31 -11.17
C ALA A 64 -1.65 3.01 -10.36
N LEU A 65 -2.44 2.04 -10.80
CA LEU A 65 -2.41 0.70 -10.22
C LEU A 65 -1.14 -0.01 -10.68
N CYS A 66 -0.27 -0.36 -9.73
CA CYS A 66 1.02 -0.98 -10.02
C CYS A 66 0.98 -2.50 -9.90
N GLY A 67 0.14 -3.04 -9.04
CA GLY A 67 0.07 -4.47 -8.80
C GLY A 67 -0.74 -4.81 -7.57
N LEU A 68 -0.61 -6.05 -7.14
CA LEU A 68 -1.32 -6.59 -6.00
C LEU A 68 -0.34 -7.17 -4.98
N LYS A 69 -0.71 -7.04 -3.71
CA LYS A 69 -0.08 -7.75 -2.62
C LYS A 69 -1.15 -8.64 -2.00
N ASP A 70 -0.90 -9.94 -1.90
CA ASP A 70 -1.91 -10.83 -1.37
C ASP A 70 -1.33 -12.01 -0.60
N TRP A 71 -2.14 -12.53 0.30
CA TRP A 71 -1.82 -13.70 1.11
C TRP A 71 -3.09 -14.33 1.64
N MET A 72 -2.97 -15.56 2.15
CA MET A 72 -4.10 -16.29 2.73
C MET A 72 -4.06 -16.16 4.26
N LEU A 73 -5.20 -15.82 4.83
CA LEU A 73 -5.40 -15.88 6.28
C LEU A 73 -5.68 -17.33 6.70
N GLU A 74 -5.52 -17.60 8.00
CA GLU A 74 -5.71 -18.95 8.54
C GLU A 74 -7.10 -19.52 8.29
N ASP A 75 -8.13 -18.67 8.26
CA ASP A 75 -9.52 -19.08 8.03
C ASP A 75 -9.86 -19.30 6.55
N GLY A 76 -8.89 -19.12 5.65
CA GLY A 76 -9.09 -19.25 4.20
C GLY A 76 -9.50 -17.98 3.50
N THR A 77 -9.67 -16.86 4.21
CA THR A 77 -9.91 -15.56 3.59
C THR A 77 -8.65 -15.11 2.83
N ARG A 78 -8.82 -14.61 1.60
CA ARG A 78 -7.72 -13.99 0.88
C ARG A 78 -7.66 -12.51 1.23
N PHE A 79 -6.51 -12.05 1.68
CA PHE A 79 -6.27 -10.63 1.90
C PHE A 79 -5.62 -10.05 0.66
N ILE A 80 -6.22 -9.00 0.08
CA ILE A 80 -5.73 -8.36 -1.13
C ILE A 80 -5.51 -6.88 -0.88
N VAL A 81 -4.31 -6.41 -1.22
CA VAL A 81 -3.97 -4.99 -1.19
C VAL A 81 -3.69 -4.54 -2.62
N ALA A 82 -4.50 -3.61 -3.13
CA ALA A 82 -4.21 -2.96 -4.40
C ALA A 82 -3.11 -1.92 -4.19
N LEU A 83 -2.02 -2.04 -4.94
CA LEU A 83 -0.84 -1.19 -4.82
C LEU A 83 -0.91 -0.07 -5.85
N TYR A 84 -1.00 1.17 -5.36
CA TYR A 84 -1.05 2.37 -6.20
C TYR A 84 0.20 3.22 -6.03
N ARG A 85 0.47 4.01 -7.06
CA ARG A 85 1.52 5.03 -7.02
C ARG A 85 0.94 6.35 -7.51
N ALA A 86 1.28 7.45 -6.84
CA ALA A 86 0.86 8.78 -7.24
C ALA A 86 2.06 9.72 -7.20
N ASP A 87 2.26 10.46 -8.31
CA ASP A 87 3.32 11.47 -8.42
C ASP A 87 2.76 12.89 -8.34
N ARG A 88 1.44 13.03 -8.37
CA ARG A 88 0.76 14.32 -8.34
C ARG A 88 -0.19 14.37 -7.18
N PHE A 89 -0.14 15.45 -6.45
CA PHE A 89 -1.00 15.66 -5.30
C PHE A 89 -1.11 17.13 -4.96
N SER A 90 -2.12 17.49 -4.19
CA SER A 90 -2.31 18.81 -3.59
C SER A 90 -2.73 18.64 -2.13
N GLY A 91 -2.98 19.74 -1.46
CA GLY A 91 -3.40 19.71 -0.07
C GLY A 91 -2.23 19.87 0.90
N THR A 92 -2.53 19.73 2.18
CA THR A 92 -1.55 19.92 3.25
C THR A 92 -1.38 18.62 4.02
N LEU A 93 -0.13 18.19 4.18
CA LEU A 93 0.20 16.98 4.93
C LEU A 93 -0.24 17.12 6.38
N ARG A 94 -0.97 16.13 6.87
CA ARG A 94 -1.36 16.03 8.29
C ARG A 94 -1.45 14.56 8.67
N SER A 95 -1.10 14.28 9.91
CA SER A 95 -1.22 12.93 10.43
C SER A 95 -2.65 12.67 10.91
N SER A 96 -3.04 11.39 10.88
CA SER A 96 -4.33 10.93 11.40
C SER A 96 -4.12 10.18 12.72
N GLY A 97 -5.22 9.66 13.28
CA GLY A 97 -5.17 8.80 14.47
C GLY A 97 -4.47 7.46 14.22
N GLU A 98 -4.26 7.07 12.97
CA GLU A 98 -3.64 5.79 12.62
C GLU A 98 -2.11 5.84 12.58
N GLY A 99 -1.52 7.04 12.65
CA GLY A 99 -0.09 7.18 12.71
C GLY A 99 0.41 8.48 12.10
N ARG A 100 1.66 8.77 12.42
CA ARG A 100 2.33 9.95 11.89
C ARG A 100 2.81 9.67 10.46
N VAL A 101 2.49 10.59 9.53
CA VAL A 101 2.98 10.52 8.15
C VAL A 101 4.10 11.53 7.95
N PHE A 102 5.11 11.13 7.18
CA PHE A 102 6.27 12.00 6.93
C PHE A 102 6.99 11.60 5.65
N TRP A 103 7.68 12.57 5.06
CA TRP A 103 8.48 12.36 3.86
C TRP A 103 9.83 11.78 4.23
N VAL A 104 10.31 10.82 3.45
CA VAL A 104 11.68 10.30 3.55
C VAL A 104 12.33 10.33 2.18
N GLU A 105 13.63 10.54 2.14
CA GLU A 105 14.40 10.37 0.91
C GLU A 105 14.37 8.89 0.52
N ARG A 106 14.22 8.60 -0.78
CA ARG A 106 14.22 7.22 -1.27
C ARG A 106 15.45 6.45 -0.82
N GLU A 107 16.61 7.10 -0.87
CA GLU A 107 17.88 6.47 -0.49
C GLU A 107 17.91 6.06 0.99
N ASP A 108 17.12 6.72 1.83
CA ASP A 108 17.05 6.43 3.26
C ASP A 108 16.00 5.37 3.62
N PHE A 109 15.12 5.03 2.67
CA PHE A 109 14.02 4.09 2.92
C PHE A 109 14.52 2.72 3.39
N ALA A 110 15.63 2.24 2.83
CA ALA A 110 16.19 0.94 3.19
C ALA A 110 16.67 0.86 4.64
N ARG A 111 16.88 2.00 5.29
CA ARG A 111 17.33 2.08 6.69
C ARG A 111 16.18 2.12 7.68
N LEU A 112 14.94 2.28 7.18
CA LEU A 112 13.77 2.34 8.04
C LEU A 112 13.37 0.93 8.50
N ASP A 113 12.77 0.88 9.67
CA ASP A 113 12.20 -0.36 10.20
C ASP A 113 10.83 -0.58 9.57
N THR A 114 10.83 -1.08 8.32
CA THR A 114 9.62 -1.34 7.57
C THR A 114 9.06 -2.72 7.91
N ILE A 115 7.74 -2.81 7.86
CA ILE A 115 7.03 -4.06 8.14
C ILE A 115 6.17 -4.46 6.94
N TRP A 116 5.71 -5.71 6.95
CA TRP A 116 4.73 -6.25 6.01
C TRP A 116 5.11 -6.14 4.53
N GLY A 117 6.40 -6.30 4.23
CA GLY A 117 6.84 -6.35 2.84
C GLY A 117 6.87 -5.02 2.12
N MET A 118 7.05 -3.90 2.83
CA MET A 118 7.05 -2.57 2.22
C MET A 118 8.20 -2.35 1.23
N ARG A 119 9.33 -3.03 1.40
CA ARG A 119 10.43 -2.98 0.43
C ARG A 119 10.02 -3.59 -0.90
N GLU A 120 9.33 -4.73 -0.85
CA GLU A 120 8.80 -5.42 -2.03
C GLU A 120 7.71 -4.59 -2.70
N VAL A 121 6.84 -3.93 -1.91
CA VAL A 121 5.84 -2.99 -2.43
C VAL A 121 6.51 -1.92 -3.28
N LEU A 122 7.57 -1.30 -2.76
CA LEU A 122 8.28 -0.24 -3.48
C LEU A 122 8.87 -0.77 -4.78
N ARG A 123 9.42 -1.97 -4.78
CA ARG A 123 9.95 -2.61 -6.00
C ARG A 123 8.88 -2.79 -7.07
N ILE A 124 7.69 -3.22 -6.68
CA ILE A 124 6.56 -3.37 -7.61
C ILE A 124 6.14 -2.01 -8.17
N CYS A 125 6.03 -1.00 -7.30
CA CYS A 125 5.62 0.33 -7.73
C CYS A 125 6.67 1.04 -8.60
N ASP A 126 7.94 0.70 -8.46
CA ASP A 126 9.04 1.32 -9.22
C ASP A 126 9.36 0.60 -10.52
N SER A 127 8.87 -0.61 -10.72
CA SER A 127 9.27 -1.46 -11.85
C SER A 127 8.05 -2.02 -12.58
N ALA A 128 8.16 -2.16 -13.90
CA ALA A 128 7.17 -2.86 -14.71
C ALA A 128 7.42 -4.37 -14.77
N ASP A 129 8.44 -4.87 -14.08
CA ASP A 129 8.83 -6.29 -14.14
C ASP A 129 7.92 -7.19 -13.32
N TYR A 130 7.25 -6.64 -12.29
CA TYR A 130 6.40 -7.40 -11.40
C TYR A 130 5.01 -6.78 -11.30
N SER A 131 4.00 -7.61 -11.13
CA SER A 131 2.61 -7.19 -10.96
C SER A 131 1.97 -7.71 -9.68
N GLU A 132 2.66 -8.60 -8.97
CA GLU A 132 2.12 -9.21 -7.76
C GLU A 132 3.23 -9.57 -6.80
N MET A 133 2.97 -9.42 -5.51
CA MET A 133 3.75 -10.06 -4.45
C MET A 133 2.82 -10.93 -3.62
N PHE A 134 3.13 -12.20 -3.57
CA PHE A 134 2.34 -13.20 -2.86
C PHE A 134 3.17 -13.78 -1.72
N TYR A 135 2.59 -13.86 -0.52
CA TYR A 135 3.26 -14.52 0.58
C TYR A 135 3.14 -16.03 0.43
N SER A 136 4.29 -16.67 0.26
CA SER A 136 4.37 -18.12 0.11
C SER A 136 4.79 -18.74 1.44
N GLU A 137 3.93 -19.57 2.01
CA GLU A 137 4.26 -20.32 3.23
C GLU A 137 5.40 -21.30 2.97
N GLU A 138 5.41 -21.92 1.79
CA GLU A 138 6.46 -22.86 1.39
C GLU A 138 7.82 -22.19 1.37
N LYS A 139 7.91 -20.99 0.80
CA LYS A 139 9.17 -20.23 0.71
C LYS A 139 9.42 -19.32 1.91
N GLU A 140 8.49 -19.28 2.84
CA GLU A 140 8.55 -18.46 4.06
C GLU A 140 8.81 -16.98 3.77
N GLY A 141 8.19 -16.43 2.73
CA GLY A 141 8.40 -15.02 2.38
C GLY A 141 7.59 -14.54 1.20
N TRP A 142 7.78 -13.28 0.89
CA TRP A 142 7.16 -12.64 -0.26
C TRP A 142 7.83 -13.08 -1.55
N VAL A 143 7.02 -13.51 -2.51
CA VAL A 143 7.48 -13.88 -3.85
C VAL A 143 6.96 -12.83 -4.83
N LEU A 144 7.86 -12.24 -5.62
CA LEU A 144 7.50 -11.26 -6.64
C LEU A 144 7.26 -11.99 -7.95
N LEU A 145 6.09 -11.72 -8.55
CA LEU A 145 5.59 -12.39 -9.75
C LEU A 145 5.24 -11.35 -10.82
N GLY A 146 5.44 -11.74 -12.08
CA GLY A 146 5.09 -10.84 -13.18
C GLY A 146 5.67 -11.19 -14.51
#